data_0be2c0b42b3863ab35152a2d9334a0b5
#
_entry.id   0be2c0b42b3863ab35152a2d9334a0b5
#
_cell.length_a   1.000
_cell.length_b   1.000
_cell.length_c   1.000
_cell.angle_alpha   90.00
_cell.angle_beta   90.00
_cell.angle_gamma   90.00
#
_symmetry.space_group_name_H-M   'P 1'
#
loop_
_entity.id
_entity.type
_entity.pdbx_description
1 polymer ?
#
loop_
_entity_poly.entity_id
_entity_poly.type
_entity_poly.pdbx_seq_one_letter_code
_entity_poly.pdbx_strand_id
1 'polypeptide(L)'
;MSAGNHAQAVAYFANEFNVSSTIIMPEQAPFSKVSRTKELGANVILKGRTLNETSDFVNNLAKEKNLKLIHPYDDYDVISGQGSIGIEIFEKIKELDCIVVPIGGGGLISGISIVAKKINPKIKIFGVESDLYPSAYNKFKKKNLFCSGDTIADGIAVKTPGEKTFPIIREYIDDIILVDDISIENTISNLFEYERIISEGAGAAGVTAIIENLSLFKNKKVCSIICGGNIDSRIYAGILNKKLSRDGRLARIRIGITDEPGMLSKISNAIAKTGGNIIEIYHQRMFHDVPVKKAKIDAVIEAQNKKSIEEIIATLKSEGFEVRIINETFN
;
A
#
# COMPACT_ATOMS: atom_id res chain seq x y z
N MET A 1 6.63 20.62 -2.42
CA MET A 1 7.01 19.73 -1.30
C MET A 1 6.38 18.36 -1.53
N SER A 2 7.18 17.31 -1.58
CA SER A 2 6.73 15.92 -1.65
C SER A 2 7.93 14.98 -1.49
N ALA A 3 7.74 13.81 -0.89
CA ALA A 3 8.71 12.72 -0.88
C ALA A 3 8.24 11.48 -1.67
N GLY A 4 7.12 11.58 -2.39
CA GLY A 4 6.49 10.48 -3.13
C GLY A 4 6.46 10.69 -4.64
N ASN A 5 5.40 10.16 -5.27
CA ASN A 5 5.23 10.15 -6.72
C ASN A 5 5.28 11.54 -7.37
N HIS A 6 4.67 12.55 -6.74
CA HIS A 6 4.71 13.91 -7.25
C HIS A 6 6.15 14.47 -7.36
N ALA A 7 6.99 14.23 -6.34
CA ALA A 7 8.40 14.66 -6.36
C ALA A 7 9.15 14.02 -7.54
N GLN A 8 8.98 12.73 -7.73
CA GLN A 8 9.64 11.99 -8.82
C GLN A 8 9.10 12.42 -10.19
N ALA A 9 7.79 12.63 -10.33
CA ALA A 9 7.20 13.10 -11.58
C ALA A 9 7.72 14.49 -11.97
N VAL A 10 7.75 15.46 -11.02
CA VAL A 10 8.29 16.80 -11.27
C VAL A 10 9.77 16.73 -11.63
N ALA A 11 10.56 15.91 -10.91
CA ALA A 11 11.98 15.73 -11.21
C ALA A 11 12.21 15.16 -12.62
N TYR A 12 11.50 14.10 -12.96
CA TYR A 12 11.61 13.43 -14.26
C TYR A 12 11.26 14.36 -15.41
N PHE A 13 10.06 14.97 -15.40
CA PHE A 13 9.63 15.82 -16.51
C PHE A 13 10.41 17.14 -16.60
N ALA A 14 10.82 17.72 -15.46
CA ALA A 14 11.69 18.88 -15.49
C ALA A 14 13.03 18.56 -16.19
N ASN A 15 13.61 17.38 -15.91
CA ASN A 15 14.83 16.92 -16.57
C ASN A 15 14.62 16.69 -18.08
N GLU A 16 13.52 16.02 -18.47
CA GLU A 16 13.15 15.80 -19.89
C GLU A 16 13.01 17.11 -20.67
N PHE A 17 12.47 18.15 -20.04
CA PHE A 17 12.30 19.47 -20.65
C PHE A 17 13.51 20.41 -20.44
N ASN A 18 14.62 19.93 -19.86
CA ASN A 18 15.80 20.73 -19.51
C ASN A 18 15.47 21.94 -18.62
N VAL A 19 14.53 21.78 -17.71
CA VAL A 19 14.15 22.78 -16.70
C VAL A 19 14.70 22.36 -15.34
N SER A 20 15.33 23.32 -14.63
CA SER A 20 15.80 23.02 -13.27
C SER A 20 14.62 22.81 -12.31
N SER A 21 14.69 21.78 -11.49
CA SER A 21 13.71 21.53 -10.44
C SER A 21 14.36 21.43 -9.07
N THR A 22 13.65 21.95 -8.05
CA THR A 22 14.06 21.84 -6.64
C THR A 22 12.94 21.19 -5.85
N ILE A 23 13.25 20.07 -5.25
CA ILE A 23 12.32 19.28 -4.43
C ILE A 23 12.70 19.41 -2.96
N ILE A 24 11.77 19.85 -2.15
CA ILE A 24 11.96 19.93 -0.70
C ILE A 24 11.26 18.73 -0.05
N MET A 25 12.00 18.00 0.79
CA MET A 25 11.52 16.86 1.54
C MET A 25 11.78 17.07 3.05
N PRO A 26 10.96 16.47 3.94
CA PRO A 26 11.26 16.44 5.36
C PRO A 26 12.64 15.83 5.64
N GLU A 27 13.30 16.28 6.73
CA GLU A 27 14.63 15.77 7.14
C GLU A 27 14.65 14.24 7.35
N GLN A 28 13.53 13.65 7.73
CA GLN A 28 13.37 12.22 7.98
C GLN A 28 12.87 11.44 6.75
N ALA A 29 12.88 12.03 5.55
CA ALA A 29 12.47 11.34 4.34
C ALA A 29 13.33 10.09 4.09
N PRO A 30 12.72 8.94 3.69
CA PRO A 30 13.47 7.70 3.42
C PRO A 30 14.57 7.92 2.38
N PHE A 31 15.75 7.36 2.66
CA PHE A 31 16.93 7.51 1.79
C PHE A 31 16.64 7.08 0.35
N SER A 32 15.91 5.98 0.14
CA SER A 32 15.51 5.50 -1.19
C SER A 32 14.71 6.54 -1.99
N LYS A 33 13.77 7.24 -1.34
CA LYS A 33 12.96 8.30 -1.98
C LYS A 33 13.82 9.52 -2.35
N VAL A 34 14.76 9.90 -1.47
CA VAL A 34 15.71 11.01 -1.71
C VAL A 34 16.66 10.68 -2.87
N SER A 35 17.28 9.49 -2.83
CA SER A 35 18.22 9.04 -3.87
C SER A 35 17.55 8.98 -5.24
N ARG A 36 16.37 8.34 -5.31
CA ARG A 36 15.62 8.22 -6.54
C ARG A 36 15.25 9.59 -7.16
N THR A 37 14.86 10.54 -6.33
CA THR A 37 14.52 11.90 -6.82
C THR A 37 15.74 12.64 -7.34
N LYS A 38 16.92 12.47 -6.70
CA LYS A 38 18.20 13.03 -7.18
C LYS A 38 18.63 12.38 -8.50
N GLU A 39 18.52 11.06 -8.63
CA GLU A 39 18.83 10.31 -9.86
C GLU A 39 17.97 10.79 -11.05
N LEU A 40 16.75 11.25 -10.79
CA LEU A 40 15.86 11.86 -11.79
C LEU A 40 16.23 13.32 -12.14
N GLY A 41 17.34 13.86 -11.62
CA GLY A 41 17.89 15.16 -12.01
C GLY A 41 17.45 16.34 -11.14
N ALA A 42 16.67 16.14 -10.07
CA ALA A 42 16.26 17.24 -9.22
C ALA A 42 17.31 17.63 -8.17
N ASN A 43 17.36 18.93 -7.85
CA ASN A 43 18.02 19.40 -6.63
C ASN A 43 17.14 19.10 -5.41
N VAL A 44 17.58 18.22 -4.52
CA VAL A 44 16.81 17.82 -3.33
C VAL A 44 17.37 18.52 -2.10
N ILE A 45 16.49 19.23 -1.39
CA ILE A 45 16.77 19.90 -0.12
C ILE A 45 15.99 19.21 0.99
N LEU A 46 16.69 18.74 2.01
CA LEU A 46 16.07 18.18 3.22
C LEU A 46 15.88 19.31 4.23
N LYS A 47 14.62 19.64 4.56
CA LYS A 47 14.30 20.74 5.48
C LYS A 47 12.94 20.56 6.13
N GLY A 48 12.90 20.83 7.45
CA GLY A 48 11.71 20.71 8.27
C GLY A 48 11.50 19.32 8.88
N ARG A 49 11.02 19.29 10.12
CA ARG A 49 10.67 18.06 10.84
C ARG A 49 9.21 17.68 10.65
N THR A 50 8.38 18.68 10.35
CA THR A 50 6.94 18.52 10.10
C THR A 50 6.59 18.96 8.69
N LEU A 51 5.42 18.53 8.22
CA LEU A 51 4.89 18.98 6.92
C LEU A 51 4.65 20.48 6.88
N ASN A 52 4.23 21.09 7.99
CA ASN A 52 3.99 22.53 8.08
C ASN A 52 5.29 23.32 7.95
N GLU A 53 6.32 22.97 8.72
CA GLU A 53 7.64 23.62 8.63
C GLU A 53 8.23 23.50 7.23
N THR A 54 8.08 22.34 6.60
CA THR A 54 8.53 22.11 5.22
C THR A 54 7.75 22.99 4.25
N SER A 55 6.44 23.14 4.42
CA SER A 55 5.57 23.97 3.57
C SER A 55 5.94 25.46 3.66
N ASP A 56 6.17 25.97 4.86
CA ASP A 56 6.58 27.36 5.09
C ASP A 56 7.93 27.65 4.42
N PHE A 57 8.88 26.73 4.54
CA PHE A 57 10.17 26.85 3.88
C PHE A 57 10.04 26.88 2.36
N VAL A 58 9.20 26.00 1.77
CA VAL A 58 8.93 25.95 0.33
C VAL A 58 8.36 27.28 -0.18
N ASN A 59 7.36 27.81 0.52
CA ASN A 59 6.70 29.06 0.14
C ASN A 59 7.68 30.26 0.17
N ASN A 60 8.53 30.31 1.20
CA ASN A 60 9.55 31.37 1.33
C ASN A 60 10.61 31.25 0.22
N LEU A 61 11.14 30.04 -0.02
CA LEU A 61 12.13 29.80 -1.05
C LEU A 61 11.58 30.11 -2.47
N ALA A 62 10.33 29.75 -2.74
CA ALA A 62 9.69 30.02 -4.02
C ALA A 62 9.57 31.52 -4.28
N LYS A 63 9.21 32.31 -3.26
CA LYS A 63 9.15 33.78 -3.34
C LYS A 63 10.53 34.40 -3.51
N GLU A 64 11.50 34.01 -2.67
CA GLU A 64 12.85 34.54 -2.67
C GLU A 64 13.56 34.33 -4.02
N LYS A 65 13.41 33.13 -4.59
CA LYS A 65 14.07 32.76 -5.85
C LYS A 65 13.18 32.89 -7.09
N ASN A 66 11.99 33.49 -6.94
CA ASN A 66 11.00 33.64 -8.01
C ASN A 66 10.72 32.32 -8.77
N LEU A 67 10.50 31.21 -8.02
CA LEU A 67 10.24 29.90 -8.56
C LEU A 67 8.74 29.63 -8.67
N LYS A 68 8.33 28.97 -9.76
CA LYS A 68 6.97 28.45 -9.92
C LYS A 68 6.79 27.25 -8.96
N LEU A 69 5.86 27.37 -8.02
CA LEU A 69 5.46 26.25 -7.15
C LEU A 69 4.52 25.33 -7.93
N ILE A 70 4.86 24.05 -8.00
CA ILE A 70 3.99 23.00 -8.52
C ILE A 70 3.37 22.27 -7.33
N HIS A 71 2.10 22.55 -7.06
CA HIS A 71 1.37 21.93 -5.95
C HIS A 71 0.99 20.48 -6.31
N PRO A 72 1.08 19.49 -5.39
CA PRO A 72 0.86 18.08 -5.72
C PRO A 72 -0.58 17.74 -6.17
N TYR A 73 -1.57 18.55 -5.86
CA TYR A 73 -2.96 18.31 -6.22
C TYR A 73 -3.85 19.56 -6.31
N ASP A 74 -3.59 20.60 -5.50
CA ASP A 74 -4.48 21.76 -5.37
C ASP A 74 -4.09 22.90 -6.31
N ASP A 75 -3.96 22.56 -7.59
CA ASP A 75 -3.56 23.45 -8.66
C ASP A 75 -4.35 23.10 -9.94
N TYR A 76 -4.90 24.10 -10.64
CA TYR A 76 -5.72 23.86 -11.82
C TYR A 76 -4.93 23.28 -12.99
N ASP A 77 -3.65 23.63 -13.15
CA ASP A 77 -2.80 23.06 -14.20
C ASP A 77 -2.55 21.57 -13.91
N VAL A 78 -2.32 21.21 -12.61
CA VAL A 78 -2.17 19.81 -12.18
C VAL A 78 -3.48 19.04 -12.36
N ILE A 79 -4.62 19.58 -11.93
CA ILE A 79 -5.94 18.97 -12.12
C ILE A 79 -6.22 18.73 -13.62
N SER A 80 -5.92 19.70 -14.46
CA SER A 80 -6.08 19.61 -15.93
C SER A 80 -5.20 18.50 -16.51
N GLY A 81 -3.93 18.41 -16.07
CA GLY A 81 -3.02 17.32 -16.45
C GLY A 81 -3.56 15.94 -16.07
N GLN A 82 -4.16 15.78 -14.87
CA GLN A 82 -4.79 14.52 -14.47
C GLN A 82 -6.03 14.17 -15.31
N GLY A 83 -6.68 15.17 -15.92
CA GLY A 83 -7.78 14.95 -16.84
C GLY A 83 -7.40 14.15 -18.10
N SER A 84 -6.13 14.18 -18.51
CA SER A 84 -5.63 13.39 -19.64
C SER A 84 -5.89 11.88 -19.46
N ILE A 85 -5.81 11.39 -18.22
CA ILE A 85 -6.12 9.98 -17.88
C ILE A 85 -7.57 9.66 -18.26
N GLY A 86 -8.51 10.58 -17.96
CA GLY A 86 -9.91 10.43 -18.34
C GLY A 86 -10.08 10.37 -19.87
N ILE A 87 -9.35 11.18 -20.62
CA ILE A 87 -9.37 11.14 -22.10
C ILE A 87 -8.89 9.78 -22.59
N GLU A 88 -7.73 9.32 -22.13
CA GLU A 88 -7.14 8.03 -22.54
C GLU A 88 -8.03 6.84 -22.21
N ILE A 89 -8.73 6.87 -21.07
CA ILE A 89 -9.69 5.82 -20.70
C ILE A 89 -10.80 5.72 -21.75
N PHE A 90 -11.43 6.84 -22.11
CA PHE A 90 -12.55 6.84 -23.06
C PHE A 90 -12.13 6.66 -24.51
N GLU A 91 -10.90 6.94 -24.87
CA GLU A 91 -10.34 6.57 -26.17
C GLU A 91 -10.28 5.05 -26.34
N LYS A 92 -9.94 4.33 -25.27
CA LYS A 92 -9.78 2.86 -25.27
C LYS A 92 -11.07 2.12 -24.92
N ILE A 93 -11.89 2.65 -24.00
CA ILE A 93 -13.07 1.96 -23.46
C ILE A 93 -14.27 2.89 -23.57
N LYS A 94 -15.08 2.69 -24.62
CA LYS A 94 -16.22 3.58 -24.92
C LYS A 94 -17.43 3.39 -24.00
N GLU A 95 -17.60 2.20 -23.42
CA GLU A 95 -18.75 1.86 -22.61
C GLU A 95 -18.30 1.52 -21.18
N LEU A 96 -18.35 2.49 -20.31
CA LEU A 96 -18.10 2.33 -18.87
C LEU A 96 -19.32 2.75 -18.07
N ASP A 97 -19.65 1.95 -17.06
CA ASP A 97 -20.70 2.27 -16.08
C ASP A 97 -20.14 3.04 -14.89
N CYS A 98 -18.90 2.68 -14.47
CA CYS A 98 -18.27 3.27 -13.28
C CYS A 98 -16.78 3.49 -13.46
N ILE A 99 -16.26 4.52 -12.80
CA ILE A 99 -14.83 4.72 -12.56
C ILE A 99 -14.59 4.81 -11.05
N VAL A 100 -13.58 4.11 -10.56
CA VAL A 100 -13.18 4.09 -9.14
C VAL A 100 -11.78 4.68 -9.03
N VAL A 101 -11.64 5.76 -8.25
CA VAL A 101 -10.42 6.58 -8.20
C VAL A 101 -9.98 6.82 -6.76
N PRO A 102 -8.73 6.55 -6.39
CA PRO A 102 -8.18 6.91 -5.08
C PRO A 102 -8.19 8.42 -4.84
N ILE A 103 -8.51 8.84 -3.62
CA ILE A 103 -8.50 10.23 -3.17
C ILE A 103 -7.45 10.43 -2.07
N GLY A 104 -6.41 11.21 -2.39
CA GLY A 104 -5.59 11.89 -1.38
C GLY A 104 -6.03 13.35 -1.29
N GLY A 105 -5.27 14.27 -1.88
CA GLY A 105 -5.65 15.68 -1.96
C GLY A 105 -6.73 16.00 -3.00
N GLY A 106 -7.12 15.04 -3.83
CA GLY A 106 -8.24 15.14 -4.78
C GLY A 106 -7.88 15.55 -6.20
N GLY A 107 -6.60 15.81 -6.54
CA GLY A 107 -6.21 16.25 -7.88
C GLY A 107 -6.55 15.24 -8.98
N LEU A 108 -6.22 13.97 -8.76
CA LEU A 108 -6.44 12.87 -9.70
C LEU A 108 -7.94 12.70 -10.03
N ILE A 109 -8.76 12.50 -9.00
CA ILE A 109 -10.20 12.29 -9.18
C ILE A 109 -10.88 13.53 -9.78
N SER A 110 -10.45 14.74 -9.42
CA SER A 110 -10.98 15.98 -9.97
C SER A 110 -10.78 16.06 -11.48
N GLY A 111 -9.56 15.81 -11.97
CA GLY A 111 -9.26 15.82 -13.39
C GLY A 111 -10.05 14.76 -14.16
N ILE A 112 -10.00 13.51 -13.67
CA ILE A 112 -10.73 12.40 -14.31
C ILE A 112 -12.24 12.65 -14.32
N SER A 113 -12.81 13.13 -13.21
CA SER A 113 -14.27 13.30 -13.09
C SER A 113 -14.84 14.36 -14.01
N ILE A 114 -14.16 15.49 -14.18
CA ILE A 114 -14.57 16.54 -15.13
C ILE A 114 -14.64 15.97 -16.55
N VAL A 115 -13.58 15.28 -16.99
CA VAL A 115 -13.52 14.69 -18.33
C VAL A 115 -14.58 13.60 -18.49
N ALA A 116 -14.66 12.69 -17.52
CA ALA A 116 -15.60 11.56 -17.57
C ALA A 116 -17.04 12.02 -17.67
N LYS A 117 -17.47 12.97 -16.83
CA LYS A 117 -18.85 13.51 -16.86
C LYS A 117 -19.10 14.35 -18.10
N LYS A 118 -18.09 14.98 -18.70
CA LYS A 118 -18.24 15.70 -19.97
C LYS A 118 -18.49 14.75 -21.14
N ILE A 119 -17.81 13.60 -21.16
CA ILE A 119 -17.93 12.59 -22.22
C ILE A 119 -19.18 11.73 -22.00
N ASN A 120 -19.40 11.26 -20.79
CA ASN A 120 -20.56 10.46 -20.39
C ASN A 120 -21.19 11.01 -19.10
N PRO A 121 -22.23 11.89 -19.19
CA PRO A 121 -22.87 12.46 -18.01
C PRO A 121 -23.52 11.43 -17.06
N LYS A 122 -23.80 10.21 -17.54
CA LYS A 122 -24.43 9.14 -16.74
C LYS A 122 -23.44 8.27 -15.98
N ILE A 123 -22.15 8.37 -16.29
CA ILE A 123 -21.13 7.53 -15.63
C ILE A 123 -21.12 7.76 -14.12
N LYS A 124 -20.95 6.68 -13.36
CA LYS A 124 -20.81 6.77 -11.91
C LYS A 124 -19.33 6.86 -11.53
N ILE A 125 -18.99 7.77 -10.63
CA ILE A 125 -17.62 8.01 -10.19
C ILE A 125 -17.58 7.83 -8.66
N PHE A 126 -16.76 6.89 -8.24
CA PHE A 126 -16.55 6.57 -6.84
C PHE A 126 -15.15 6.98 -6.42
N GLY A 127 -15.05 7.79 -5.37
CA GLY A 127 -13.78 8.07 -4.72
C GLY A 127 -13.45 6.97 -3.70
N VAL A 128 -12.17 6.76 -3.43
CA VAL A 128 -11.72 5.83 -2.39
C VAL A 128 -10.69 6.49 -1.49
N GLU A 129 -10.91 6.44 -0.19
CA GLU A 129 -9.94 6.88 0.83
C GLU A 129 -9.62 5.74 1.79
N SER A 130 -8.45 5.82 2.45
CA SER A 130 -8.19 5.00 3.63
C SER A 130 -9.13 5.39 4.77
N ASP A 131 -9.64 4.42 5.51
CA ASP A 131 -10.45 4.63 6.71
C ASP A 131 -9.72 5.42 7.80
N LEU A 132 -8.37 5.40 7.80
CA LEU A 132 -7.53 6.22 8.66
C LEU A 132 -7.43 7.69 8.21
N TYR A 133 -7.69 7.98 6.93
CA TYR A 133 -7.62 9.33 6.36
C TYR A 133 -8.89 9.70 5.58
N PRO A 134 -10.09 9.67 6.21
CA PRO A 134 -11.37 9.93 5.55
C PRO A 134 -11.65 11.42 5.37
N SER A 135 -10.72 12.19 4.84
CA SER A 135 -10.75 13.65 4.86
C SER A 135 -11.79 14.24 3.90
N ALA A 136 -11.84 13.75 2.66
CA ALA A 136 -12.85 14.14 1.69
C ALA A 136 -14.21 13.52 2.04
N TYR A 137 -14.23 12.26 2.50
CA TYR A 137 -15.45 11.58 2.99
C TYR A 137 -16.14 12.39 4.09
N ASN A 138 -15.36 12.85 5.08
CA ASN A 138 -15.90 13.65 6.18
C ASN A 138 -16.61 14.92 5.67
N LYS A 139 -15.97 15.65 4.76
CA LYS A 139 -16.59 16.85 4.16
C LYS A 139 -17.77 16.50 3.25
N PHE A 140 -17.66 15.42 2.46
CA PHE A 140 -18.70 14.99 1.52
C PHE A 140 -19.95 14.48 2.24
N LYS A 141 -19.78 13.64 3.25
CA LYS A 141 -20.88 13.04 4.03
C LYS A 141 -21.27 13.86 5.27
N LYS A 142 -20.62 15.01 5.52
CA LYS A 142 -20.81 15.80 6.75
C LYS A 142 -20.61 14.97 8.02
N LYS A 143 -19.55 14.16 8.03
CA LYS A 143 -19.11 13.33 9.16
C LYS A 143 -17.89 13.97 9.83
N ASN A 144 -17.49 13.42 10.97
CA ASN A 144 -16.30 13.85 11.71
C ASN A 144 -15.55 12.61 12.23
N LEU A 145 -15.17 11.72 11.31
CA LEU A 145 -14.34 10.56 11.63
C LEU A 145 -12.92 11.04 11.93
N PHE A 146 -12.23 10.31 12.79
CA PHE A 146 -10.83 10.59 13.11
C PHE A 146 -9.96 10.46 11.84
N CYS A 147 -9.00 11.37 11.69
CA CYS A 147 -8.17 11.46 10.48
C CYS A 147 -6.70 11.51 10.87
N SER A 148 -6.12 10.35 11.20
CA SER A 148 -4.70 10.17 11.52
C SER A 148 -4.39 8.67 11.66
N GLY A 149 -3.12 8.32 11.63
CA GLY A 149 -2.62 6.96 11.83
C GLY A 149 -1.51 6.63 10.84
N ASP A 150 -0.93 5.46 11.00
CA ASP A 150 0.01 4.88 10.03
C ASP A 150 -0.77 4.02 9.05
N THR A 151 -0.72 4.34 7.76
CA THR A 151 -1.38 3.58 6.70
C THR A 151 -0.38 3.14 5.64
N ILE A 152 -0.63 1.97 5.06
CA ILE A 152 0.11 1.46 3.90
C ILE A 152 -0.17 2.31 2.63
N ALA A 153 -1.28 3.03 2.62
CA ALA A 153 -1.70 3.91 1.53
C ALA A 153 -1.20 5.36 1.72
N ASP A 154 0.11 5.53 1.98
CA ASP A 154 0.75 6.82 2.27
C ASP A 154 0.50 7.87 1.17
N GLY A 155 0.38 7.46 -0.09
CA GLY A 155 0.06 8.33 -1.22
C GLY A 155 -1.33 8.99 -1.16
N ILE A 156 -2.25 8.46 -0.35
CA ILE A 156 -3.59 9.04 -0.11
C ILE A 156 -3.81 9.46 1.35
N ALA A 157 -2.78 9.43 2.19
CA ALA A 157 -2.86 9.83 3.61
C ALA A 157 -2.89 11.37 3.77
N VAL A 158 -3.96 12.00 3.34
CA VAL A 158 -4.12 13.46 3.33
C VAL A 158 -5.18 13.88 4.35
N LYS A 159 -4.78 14.76 5.31
CA LYS A 159 -5.66 15.20 6.40
C LYS A 159 -6.74 16.19 5.98
N THR A 160 -6.52 16.91 4.87
CA THR A 160 -7.46 17.92 4.39
C THR A 160 -7.45 17.93 2.86
N PRO A 161 -8.58 17.71 2.20
CA PRO A 161 -8.66 17.82 0.76
C PRO A 161 -8.41 19.27 0.31
N GLY A 162 -7.95 19.43 -0.93
CA GLY A 162 -7.63 20.76 -1.47
C GLY A 162 -8.83 21.72 -1.52
N GLU A 163 -8.54 22.99 -1.52
CA GLU A 163 -9.58 24.04 -1.62
C GLU A 163 -10.16 24.11 -3.03
N LYS A 164 -9.35 23.83 -4.07
CA LYS A 164 -9.78 23.80 -5.48
C LYS A 164 -10.37 22.43 -5.84
N THR A 165 -9.81 21.34 -5.29
CA THR A 165 -10.25 19.98 -5.64
C THR A 165 -11.56 19.60 -4.99
N PHE A 166 -11.81 19.99 -3.74
CA PHE A 166 -13.02 19.55 -3.04
C PHE A 166 -14.35 20.06 -3.65
N PRO A 167 -14.48 21.31 -4.12
CA PRO A 167 -15.67 21.72 -4.87
C PRO A 167 -15.96 20.84 -6.09
N ILE A 168 -14.92 20.44 -6.84
CA ILE A 168 -15.03 19.55 -8.00
C ILE A 168 -15.47 18.16 -7.56
N ILE A 169 -14.84 17.61 -6.51
CA ILE A 169 -15.25 16.33 -5.93
C ILE A 169 -16.73 16.34 -5.58
N ARG A 170 -17.18 17.37 -4.85
CA ARG A 170 -18.59 17.49 -4.43
C ARG A 170 -19.56 17.57 -5.60
N GLU A 171 -19.17 18.16 -6.73
CA GLU A 171 -20.02 18.36 -7.90
C GLU A 171 -20.09 17.12 -8.79
N TYR A 172 -18.95 16.44 -9.00
CA TYR A 172 -18.83 15.46 -10.08
C TYR A 172 -18.83 14.01 -9.62
N ILE A 173 -18.58 13.69 -8.33
CA ILE A 173 -18.57 12.30 -7.88
C ILE A 173 -19.90 11.86 -7.28
N ASP A 174 -20.16 10.56 -7.33
CA ASP A 174 -21.40 9.98 -6.82
C ASP A 174 -21.30 9.54 -5.36
N ASP A 175 -20.15 8.98 -4.95
CA ASP A 175 -19.88 8.58 -3.56
C ASP A 175 -18.39 8.40 -3.26
N ILE A 176 -18.07 8.23 -1.96
CA ILE A 176 -16.71 7.91 -1.46
C ILE A 176 -16.80 6.65 -0.61
N ILE A 177 -15.93 5.69 -0.89
CA ILE A 177 -15.79 4.41 -0.20
C ILE A 177 -14.54 4.46 0.67
N LEU A 178 -14.63 3.97 1.90
CA LEU A 178 -13.49 3.81 2.80
C LEU A 178 -13.01 2.38 2.77
N VAL A 179 -11.68 2.17 2.78
CA VAL A 179 -11.04 0.86 2.79
C VAL A 179 -9.97 0.79 3.88
N ASP A 180 -9.83 -0.37 4.52
CA ASP A 180 -8.84 -0.59 5.57
C ASP A 180 -7.52 -1.14 5.02
N ASP A 181 -6.45 -1.01 5.82
CA ASP A 181 -5.09 -1.41 5.44
C ASP A 181 -4.95 -2.91 5.20
N ILE A 182 -5.67 -3.76 5.93
CA ILE A 182 -5.58 -5.23 5.77
C ILE A 182 -6.13 -5.63 4.40
N SER A 183 -7.25 -5.03 4.01
CA SER A 183 -7.87 -5.23 2.71
C SER A 183 -7.01 -4.70 1.57
N ILE A 184 -6.34 -3.55 1.77
CA ILE A 184 -5.36 -3.00 0.81
C ILE A 184 -4.16 -3.95 0.67
N GLU A 185 -3.55 -4.44 1.78
CA GLU A 185 -2.44 -5.41 1.74
C GLU A 185 -2.81 -6.68 0.95
N ASN A 186 -4.01 -7.21 1.18
CA ASN A 186 -4.51 -8.37 0.44
C ASN A 186 -4.64 -8.06 -1.05
N THR A 187 -5.14 -6.88 -1.40
CA THR A 187 -5.29 -6.46 -2.80
C THR A 187 -3.94 -6.26 -3.49
N ILE A 188 -2.95 -5.67 -2.82
CA ILE A 188 -1.57 -5.55 -3.34
C ILE A 188 -1.02 -6.93 -3.69
N SER A 189 -1.19 -7.90 -2.78
CA SER A 189 -0.74 -9.27 -3.02
C SER A 189 -1.47 -9.94 -4.18
N ASN A 190 -2.79 -9.76 -4.27
CA ASN A 190 -3.60 -10.30 -5.36
C ASN A 190 -3.22 -9.69 -6.72
N LEU A 191 -3.01 -8.38 -6.79
CA LEU A 191 -2.55 -7.70 -8.01
C LEU A 191 -1.21 -8.28 -8.50
N PHE A 192 -0.29 -8.55 -7.57
CA PHE A 192 0.96 -9.21 -7.92
C PHE A 192 0.77 -10.68 -8.34
N GLU A 193 0.02 -11.45 -7.56
CA GLU A 193 -0.10 -12.90 -7.75
C GLU A 193 -0.88 -13.26 -9.04
N TYR A 194 -1.94 -12.52 -9.34
CA TYR A 194 -2.83 -12.84 -10.47
C TYR A 194 -2.56 -11.98 -11.71
N GLU A 195 -2.26 -10.68 -11.52
CA GLU A 195 -2.14 -9.74 -12.63
C GLU A 195 -0.68 -9.37 -12.96
N ARG A 196 0.29 -9.75 -12.11
CA ARG A 196 1.70 -9.35 -12.21
C ARG A 196 1.92 -7.84 -12.14
N ILE A 197 1.04 -7.14 -11.44
CA ILE A 197 1.11 -5.70 -11.23
C ILE A 197 1.71 -5.42 -9.86
N ILE A 198 2.77 -4.60 -9.82
CA ILE A 198 3.31 -4.05 -8.59
C ILE A 198 2.57 -2.75 -8.30
N SER A 199 1.81 -2.73 -7.21
CA SER A 199 1.07 -1.55 -6.76
C SER A 199 1.50 -1.13 -5.37
N GLU A 200 1.52 0.18 -5.12
CA GLU A 200 1.54 0.75 -3.77
C GLU A 200 0.13 0.76 -3.16
N GLY A 201 0.01 1.08 -1.85
CA GLY A 201 -1.27 1.08 -1.15
C GLY A 201 -2.32 1.99 -1.80
N ALA A 202 -1.92 3.21 -2.17
CA ALA A 202 -2.80 4.15 -2.87
C ALA A 202 -3.31 3.61 -4.21
N GLY A 203 -2.44 2.93 -4.97
CA GLY A 203 -2.80 2.32 -6.25
C GLY A 203 -3.74 1.12 -6.12
N ALA A 204 -3.64 0.36 -5.03
CA ALA A 204 -4.49 -0.79 -4.77
C ALA A 204 -5.89 -0.41 -4.22
N ALA A 205 -6.03 0.76 -3.59
CA ALA A 205 -7.24 1.17 -2.88
C ALA A 205 -8.52 1.09 -3.75
N GLY A 206 -8.45 1.49 -5.02
CA GLY A 206 -9.58 1.43 -5.93
C GLY A 206 -10.07 0.00 -6.19
N VAL A 207 -9.15 -0.94 -6.40
CA VAL A 207 -9.48 -2.37 -6.57
C VAL A 207 -10.00 -2.96 -5.27
N THR A 208 -9.42 -2.59 -4.13
CA THR A 208 -9.91 -2.97 -2.79
C THR A 208 -11.37 -2.60 -2.61
N ALA A 209 -11.72 -1.34 -2.91
CA ALA A 209 -13.11 -0.87 -2.80
C ALA A 209 -14.08 -1.68 -3.66
N ILE A 210 -13.66 -2.13 -4.84
CA ILE A 210 -14.49 -2.98 -5.72
C ILE A 210 -14.68 -4.36 -5.10
N ILE A 211 -13.61 -4.98 -4.62
CA ILE A 211 -13.65 -6.34 -4.03
C ILE A 211 -14.54 -6.37 -2.79
N GLU A 212 -14.47 -5.36 -1.94
CA GLU A 212 -15.26 -5.29 -0.72
C GLU A 212 -16.74 -4.91 -0.97
N ASN A 213 -17.04 -4.31 -2.12
CA ASN A 213 -18.38 -3.86 -2.47
C ASN A 213 -18.90 -4.49 -3.77
N LEU A 214 -18.69 -5.80 -3.95
CA LEU A 214 -19.07 -6.52 -5.18
C LEU A 214 -20.54 -6.34 -5.56
N SER A 215 -21.45 -6.21 -4.59
CA SER A 215 -22.87 -5.97 -4.86
C SER A 215 -23.12 -4.63 -5.56
N LEU A 216 -22.36 -3.59 -5.22
CA LEU A 216 -22.45 -2.26 -5.84
C LEU A 216 -22.01 -2.28 -7.30
N PHE A 217 -21.03 -3.12 -7.62
CA PHE A 217 -20.38 -3.19 -8.92
C PHE A 217 -20.83 -4.38 -9.79
N LYS A 218 -21.76 -5.20 -9.28
CA LYS A 218 -22.26 -6.38 -9.98
C LYS A 218 -22.89 -6.01 -11.33
N ASN A 219 -22.52 -6.73 -12.39
CA ASN A 219 -22.99 -6.54 -13.77
C ASN A 219 -22.66 -5.16 -14.36
N LYS A 220 -21.63 -4.46 -13.85
CA LYS A 220 -21.16 -3.18 -14.37
C LYS A 220 -19.78 -3.30 -15.00
N LYS A 221 -19.55 -2.52 -16.03
CA LYS A 221 -18.20 -2.29 -16.59
C LYS A 221 -17.52 -1.23 -15.74
N VAL A 222 -16.54 -1.65 -14.92
CA VAL A 222 -15.86 -0.79 -13.95
C VAL A 222 -14.41 -0.59 -14.35
N CYS A 223 -13.95 0.65 -14.36
CA CYS A 223 -12.55 1.01 -14.48
C CYS A 223 -12.01 1.41 -13.10
N SER A 224 -10.97 0.75 -12.63
CA SER A 224 -10.22 1.16 -11.44
C SER A 224 -8.88 1.77 -11.83
N ILE A 225 -8.52 2.86 -11.16
CA ILE A 225 -7.24 3.52 -11.42
C ILE A 225 -6.18 2.98 -10.46
N ILE A 226 -5.17 2.28 -11.01
CA ILE A 226 -3.97 1.89 -10.26
C ILE A 226 -2.96 3.02 -10.46
N CYS A 227 -2.96 3.97 -9.53
CA CYS A 227 -2.27 5.25 -9.71
C CYS A 227 -0.79 5.26 -9.34
N GLY A 228 -0.24 4.14 -8.85
CA GLY A 228 1.17 4.11 -8.47
C GLY A 228 1.70 2.73 -8.08
N GLY A 229 3.03 2.59 -8.20
CA GLY A 229 3.79 1.40 -7.82
C GLY A 229 5.06 1.72 -7.01
N ASN A 230 5.14 2.91 -6.41
CA ASN A 230 6.30 3.39 -5.66
C ASN A 230 6.26 2.86 -4.21
N ILE A 231 6.31 1.55 -4.07
CA ILE A 231 6.33 0.87 -2.77
C ILE A 231 7.76 0.47 -2.38
N ASP A 232 8.09 0.59 -1.09
CA ASP A 232 9.36 0.13 -0.56
C ASP A 232 9.46 -1.40 -0.62
N SER A 233 10.61 -1.92 -1.11
CA SER A 233 10.82 -3.36 -1.32
C SER A 233 10.65 -4.18 -0.06
N ARG A 234 11.08 -3.67 1.12
CA ARG A 234 10.93 -4.35 2.41
C ARG A 234 9.46 -4.42 2.83
N ILE A 235 8.71 -3.33 2.64
CA ILE A 235 7.27 -3.28 2.92
C ILE A 235 6.56 -4.26 1.99
N TYR A 236 6.88 -4.24 0.71
CA TYR A 236 6.27 -5.14 -0.28
C TYR A 236 6.52 -6.61 0.04
N ALA A 237 7.77 -6.99 0.37
CA ALA A 237 8.09 -8.34 0.83
C ALA A 237 7.32 -8.73 2.09
N GLY A 238 7.18 -7.79 3.04
CA GLY A 238 6.38 -7.99 4.25
C GLY A 238 4.91 -8.28 3.97
N ILE A 239 4.30 -7.55 3.02
CA ILE A 239 2.91 -7.77 2.60
C ILE A 239 2.74 -9.16 1.99
N LEU A 240 3.63 -9.57 1.08
CA LEU A 240 3.57 -10.90 0.45
C LEU A 240 3.72 -12.02 1.49
N ASN A 241 4.66 -11.90 2.44
CA ASN A 241 4.85 -12.88 3.51
C ASN A 241 3.62 -12.96 4.45
N LYS A 242 3.03 -11.81 4.81
CA LYS A 242 1.80 -11.79 5.61
C LYS A 242 0.63 -12.47 4.86
N LYS A 243 0.52 -12.26 3.55
CA LYS A 243 -0.49 -12.93 2.73
C LYS A 243 -0.30 -14.44 2.73
N LEU A 244 0.92 -14.94 2.52
CA LEU A 244 1.23 -16.36 2.61
C LEU A 244 0.84 -16.95 3.98
N SER A 245 1.07 -16.21 5.05
CA SER A 245 0.66 -16.62 6.40
C SER A 245 -0.85 -16.65 6.57
N ARG A 246 -1.57 -15.63 6.09
CA ARG A 246 -3.05 -15.57 6.14
C ARG A 246 -3.68 -16.72 5.33
N ASP A 247 -3.11 -17.05 4.18
CA ASP A 247 -3.56 -18.15 3.33
C ASP A 247 -3.19 -19.55 3.89
N GLY A 248 -2.45 -19.58 5.01
CA GLY A 248 -1.98 -20.84 5.61
C GLY A 248 -0.92 -21.56 4.80
N ARG A 249 -0.21 -20.82 3.91
CA ARG A 249 0.91 -21.34 3.12
C ARG A 249 2.25 -21.18 3.83
N LEU A 250 2.32 -20.30 4.83
CA LEU A 250 3.49 -20.07 5.65
C LEU A 250 3.07 -20.11 7.12
N ALA A 251 3.75 -20.91 7.92
CA ALA A 251 3.49 -21.01 9.36
C ALA A 251 4.81 -21.03 10.14
N ARG A 252 4.82 -20.33 11.27
CA ARG A 252 5.88 -20.47 12.26
C ARG A 252 5.40 -21.36 13.38
N ILE A 253 6.08 -22.49 13.60
CA ILE A 253 5.76 -23.45 14.65
C ILE A 253 6.90 -23.54 15.66
N ARG A 254 6.54 -23.75 16.90
CA ARG A 254 7.48 -24.07 18.00
C ARG A 254 7.32 -25.50 18.40
N ILE A 255 8.44 -26.22 18.45
CA ILE A 255 8.52 -27.63 18.74
C ILE A 255 9.36 -27.82 20.02
N GLY A 256 8.76 -28.40 21.05
CA GLY A 256 9.47 -28.80 22.26
C GLY A 256 10.19 -30.14 22.04
N ILE A 257 11.45 -30.22 22.44
CA ILE A 257 12.28 -31.40 22.27
C ILE A 257 13.09 -31.70 23.54
N THR A 258 13.55 -32.96 23.70
CA THR A 258 14.70 -33.30 24.53
C THR A 258 15.99 -32.86 23.84
N ASP A 259 16.98 -32.42 24.64
CA ASP A 259 18.27 -32.02 24.08
C ASP A 259 19.18 -33.25 23.84
N GLU A 260 18.84 -34.01 22.80
CA GLU A 260 19.52 -35.25 22.41
C GLU A 260 19.94 -35.20 20.93
N PRO A 261 21.05 -35.89 20.56
CA PRO A 261 21.47 -36.02 19.17
C PRO A 261 20.36 -36.63 18.30
N GLY A 262 20.19 -36.11 17.06
CA GLY A 262 19.25 -36.65 16.09
C GLY A 262 17.83 -36.07 16.13
N MET A 263 17.47 -35.25 17.13
CA MET A 263 16.11 -34.69 17.24
C MET A 263 15.75 -33.78 16.06
N LEU A 264 16.70 -32.94 15.61
CA LEU A 264 16.49 -32.11 14.45
C LEU A 264 16.26 -32.92 13.16
N SER A 265 16.98 -34.05 13.01
CA SER A 265 16.80 -34.97 11.88
C SER A 265 15.40 -35.59 11.85
N LYS A 266 14.90 -36.02 13.01
CA LYS A 266 13.52 -36.56 13.10
C LYS A 266 12.49 -35.53 12.70
N ILE A 267 12.60 -34.31 13.21
CA ILE A 267 11.68 -33.21 12.87
C ILE A 267 11.71 -32.89 11.39
N SER A 268 12.90 -32.69 10.81
CA SER A 268 13.02 -32.36 9.39
C SER A 268 12.47 -33.48 8.49
N ASN A 269 12.69 -34.73 8.84
CA ASN A 269 12.12 -35.88 8.13
C ASN A 269 10.58 -35.94 8.22
N ALA A 270 10.01 -35.67 9.41
CA ALA A 270 8.56 -35.63 9.60
C ALA A 270 7.91 -34.52 8.73
N ILE A 271 8.51 -33.33 8.71
CA ILE A 271 8.05 -32.20 7.90
C ILE A 271 8.16 -32.55 6.40
N ALA A 272 9.29 -33.10 5.96
CA ALA A 272 9.53 -33.46 4.56
C ALA A 272 8.55 -34.53 4.05
N LYS A 273 8.24 -35.57 4.85
CA LYS A 273 7.28 -36.62 4.51
C LYS A 273 5.87 -36.07 4.23
N THR A 274 5.49 -34.96 4.82
CA THR A 274 4.19 -34.30 4.62
C THR A 274 4.24 -33.20 3.55
N GLY A 275 5.35 -33.07 2.82
CA GLY A 275 5.50 -32.10 1.72
C GLY A 275 5.76 -30.66 2.20
N GLY A 276 6.08 -30.46 3.48
CA GLY A 276 6.48 -29.17 4.01
C GLY A 276 7.92 -28.83 3.67
N ASN A 277 8.17 -27.56 3.36
CA ASN A 277 9.51 -27.01 3.14
C ASN A 277 9.90 -26.14 4.35
N ILE A 278 11.10 -26.35 4.88
CA ILE A 278 11.63 -25.54 5.99
C ILE A 278 12.37 -24.35 5.42
N ILE A 279 11.83 -23.16 5.65
CA ILE A 279 12.44 -21.88 5.22
C ILE A 279 13.51 -21.44 6.22
N GLU A 280 13.18 -21.47 7.51
CA GLU A 280 14.07 -21.08 8.58
C GLU A 280 13.95 -22.03 9.76
N ILE A 281 15.04 -22.24 10.50
CA ILE A 281 15.06 -23.01 11.71
C ILE A 281 15.95 -22.37 12.78
N TYR A 282 15.41 -22.22 13.96
CA TYR A 282 16.13 -21.68 15.13
C TYR A 282 16.14 -22.72 16.24
N HIS A 283 17.29 -23.29 16.52
CA HIS A 283 17.47 -24.25 17.62
C HIS A 283 17.92 -23.49 18.86
N GLN A 284 17.03 -23.41 19.85
CA GLN A 284 17.20 -22.61 21.06
C GLN A 284 17.51 -23.52 22.24
N ARG A 285 18.77 -23.52 22.71
CA ARG A 285 19.27 -24.31 23.84
C ARG A 285 19.59 -23.45 25.06
N MET A 286 20.19 -22.29 24.84
CA MET A 286 20.58 -21.34 25.88
C MET A 286 19.69 -20.09 25.81
N PHE A 287 19.64 -19.30 26.85
CA PHE A 287 18.93 -18.00 26.92
C PHE A 287 17.40 -18.05 26.97
N HIS A 288 16.78 -19.22 27.17
CA HIS A 288 15.34 -19.35 27.38
C HIS A 288 15.03 -20.09 28.67
N ASP A 289 13.84 -19.80 29.21
CA ASP A 289 13.25 -20.44 30.38
C ASP A 289 12.82 -21.91 30.04
N VAL A 290 13.83 -22.73 29.75
CA VAL A 290 13.66 -24.15 29.39
C VAL A 290 14.50 -24.97 30.30
N PRO A 291 13.96 -26.10 30.89
CA PRO A 291 14.74 -27.01 31.69
C PRO A 291 15.98 -27.52 30.98
N VAL A 292 17.09 -27.69 31.70
CA VAL A 292 18.43 -28.01 31.14
C VAL A 292 18.45 -29.22 30.20
N LYS A 293 17.55 -30.19 30.35
CA LYS A 293 17.44 -31.36 29.45
C LYS A 293 16.47 -31.18 28.29
N LYS A 294 15.90 -29.97 28.11
CA LYS A 294 14.96 -29.64 27.03
C LYS A 294 15.50 -28.52 26.14
N ALA A 295 15.05 -28.50 24.92
CA ALA A 295 15.31 -27.42 23.97
C ALA A 295 14.04 -27.07 23.18
N LYS A 296 14.05 -25.96 22.49
CA LYS A 296 12.96 -25.55 21.60
C LYS A 296 13.51 -25.33 20.19
N ILE A 297 12.73 -25.76 19.21
CA ILE A 297 12.99 -25.47 17.81
C ILE A 297 11.83 -24.61 17.30
N ASP A 298 12.16 -23.42 16.82
CA ASP A 298 11.23 -22.60 16.05
C ASP A 298 11.53 -22.83 14.58
N ALA A 299 10.53 -23.27 13.82
CA ALA A 299 10.66 -23.51 12.38
C ALA A 299 9.62 -22.68 11.62
N VAL A 300 10.07 -22.00 10.55
CA VAL A 300 9.20 -21.37 9.56
C VAL A 300 9.03 -22.39 8.44
N ILE A 301 7.78 -22.78 8.19
CA ILE A 301 7.43 -23.86 7.27
C ILE A 301 6.54 -23.29 6.18
N GLU A 302 6.91 -23.55 4.93
CA GLU A 302 6.08 -23.35 3.76
C GLU A 302 5.35 -24.64 3.40
N ALA A 303 4.06 -24.54 3.07
CA ALA A 303 3.23 -25.65 2.62
C ALA A 303 2.24 -25.18 1.55
N GLN A 304 1.53 -26.11 0.91
CA GLN A 304 0.61 -25.77 -0.18
C GLN A 304 -0.61 -24.96 0.28
N ASN A 305 -1.11 -25.24 1.48
CA ASN A 305 -2.31 -24.62 2.06
C ASN A 305 -2.39 -24.89 3.55
N LYS A 306 -3.41 -24.32 4.20
CA LYS A 306 -3.67 -24.46 5.63
C LYS A 306 -3.80 -25.93 6.06
N LYS A 307 -4.47 -26.78 5.28
CA LYS A 307 -4.64 -28.20 5.59
C LYS A 307 -3.30 -28.92 5.65
N SER A 308 -2.38 -28.62 4.74
CA SER A 308 -1.02 -29.19 4.75
C SER A 308 -0.25 -28.78 6.01
N ILE A 309 -0.39 -27.55 6.52
CA ILE A 309 0.19 -27.14 7.80
C ILE A 309 -0.41 -27.95 8.97
N GLU A 310 -1.73 -28.15 8.97
CA GLU A 310 -2.40 -28.96 9.99
C GLU A 310 -1.92 -30.44 9.99
N GLU A 311 -1.71 -31.00 8.80
CA GLU A 311 -1.15 -32.35 8.61
C GLU A 311 0.29 -32.47 9.14
N ILE A 312 1.14 -31.46 8.86
CA ILE A 312 2.50 -31.38 9.40
C ILE A 312 2.48 -31.41 10.94
N ILE A 313 1.63 -30.56 11.53
CA ILE A 313 1.50 -30.48 13.01
C ILE A 313 1.00 -31.80 13.61
N ALA A 314 0.01 -32.41 12.95
CA ALA A 314 -0.53 -33.70 13.40
C ALA A 314 0.54 -34.81 13.36
N THR A 315 1.34 -34.86 12.28
CA THR A 315 2.44 -35.82 12.13
C THR A 315 3.50 -35.64 13.21
N LEU A 316 3.95 -34.40 13.43
CA LEU A 316 4.91 -34.11 14.52
C LEU A 316 4.36 -34.52 15.92
N LYS A 317 3.09 -34.25 16.20
CA LYS A 317 2.44 -34.64 17.44
C LYS A 317 2.34 -36.15 17.58
N SER A 318 2.06 -36.90 16.52
CA SER A 318 1.99 -38.37 16.54
C SER A 318 3.36 -39.00 16.74
N GLU A 319 4.46 -38.31 16.39
CA GLU A 319 5.85 -38.71 16.67
C GLU A 319 6.29 -38.32 18.11
N GLY A 320 5.39 -37.77 18.92
CA GLY A 320 5.64 -37.44 20.33
C GLY A 320 6.18 -36.05 20.61
N PHE A 321 6.19 -35.16 19.59
CA PHE A 321 6.63 -33.77 19.77
C PHE A 321 5.50 -32.91 20.35
N GLU A 322 5.85 -32.00 21.23
CA GLU A 322 4.98 -30.90 21.65
C GLU A 322 5.07 -29.77 20.61
N VAL A 323 3.97 -29.50 19.89
CA VAL A 323 3.97 -28.50 18.77
C VAL A 323 2.88 -27.49 18.97
N ARG A 324 3.23 -26.19 18.77
CA ARG A 324 2.28 -25.07 18.74
C ARG A 324 2.60 -24.13 17.59
N ILE A 325 1.57 -23.54 16.99
CA ILE A 325 1.71 -22.43 16.03
C ILE A 325 2.04 -21.16 16.82
N ILE A 326 3.00 -20.38 16.34
CA ILE A 326 3.41 -19.10 16.90
C ILE A 326 3.34 -17.98 15.87
N ASN A 327 2.36 -18.06 14.96
CA ASN A 327 2.14 -17.02 13.95
C ASN A 327 1.67 -15.70 14.55
N GLU A 328 1.17 -15.71 15.78
CA GLU A 328 0.74 -14.50 16.46
C GLU A 328 1.97 -13.75 16.96
N THR A 329 2.28 -12.71 16.26
CA THR A 329 3.21 -11.67 16.68
C THR A 329 2.57 -10.91 17.84
N PHE A 330 3.27 -10.94 18.98
CA PHE A 330 3.16 -9.98 20.09
C PHE A 330 1.80 -9.30 20.28
N ASN A 331 1.00 -9.84 21.21
CA ASN A 331 0.19 -9.00 22.07
C ASN A 331 1.05 -8.41 23.18
#